data_45d54e712a0c571d5592e9e984443ecc
#
_entry.id   45d54e712a0c571d5592e9e984443ecc
#
_cell.length_a   1.000
_cell.length_b   1.000
_cell.length_c   1.000
_cell.angle_alpha   90.00
_cell.angle_beta   90.00
_cell.angle_gamma   90.00
#
_symmetry.space_group_name_H-M   'P 1'
#
loop_
_entity.id
_entity.type
_entity.pdbx_description
1 polymer ?
#
loop_
_entity_poly.entity_id
_entity_poly.type
_entity_poly.pdbx_seq_one_letter_code
_entity_poly.pdbx_strand_id
1 'polypeptide(L)'
;TLQPAPTEQEQLAIAALEGLMAAPPERALPLLKRVLEGQQTDLVKMRALFVLSQVDGDEAQQILLGRARAGSGDLRLEAIRVLGIGGNEASLAALKDIYTSGDRAVREAVLHAYLISGRSADLAALARLADNQEDAQQAIQTLGAMGALAELRQLGDLGKHGGALVHAYAIAGDLDSLRKLAQTADDTQVRIDAVRSIGIVGSPESAQALHQIYKDSKDAEVRDAALQGLMIQGDEAVLLQIYRSSSDAQEKQAVLRHLTIIGGDAALEAIDAALQGKSP
;
A
#
# COMPACT_ATOMS: atom_id res chain seq x y z
N THR A 1 -3.25 -25.52 0.12
CA THR A 1 -3.46 -26.80 0.84
C THR A 1 -4.26 -26.46 2.10
N LEU A 2 -5.50 -27.00 2.22
CA LEU A 2 -6.30 -26.90 3.44
C LEU A 2 -5.53 -27.60 4.56
N GLN A 3 -5.24 -26.88 5.64
CA GLN A 3 -4.66 -27.50 6.83
C GLN A 3 -5.65 -28.55 7.36
N PRO A 4 -5.17 -29.73 7.77
CA PRO A 4 -6.03 -30.73 8.37
C PRO A 4 -6.71 -30.18 9.63
N ALA A 5 -7.93 -30.61 9.91
CA ALA A 5 -8.64 -30.21 11.11
C ALA A 5 -7.83 -30.64 12.35
N PRO A 6 -7.80 -29.80 13.42
CA PRO A 6 -7.07 -30.14 14.65
C PRO A 6 -7.58 -31.43 15.26
N THR A 7 -6.68 -32.26 15.75
CA THR A 7 -7.02 -33.49 16.52
C THR A 7 -7.68 -33.12 17.85
N GLU A 8 -8.40 -34.03 18.45
CA GLU A 8 -9.01 -33.83 19.77
C GLU A 8 -7.98 -33.42 20.85
N GLN A 9 -6.78 -33.97 20.77
CA GLN A 9 -5.70 -33.63 21.69
C GLN A 9 -5.19 -32.22 21.47
N GLU A 10 -5.06 -31.75 20.20
CA GLU A 10 -4.71 -30.39 19.88
C GLU A 10 -5.79 -29.39 20.31
N GLN A 11 -7.06 -29.72 20.10
CA GLN A 11 -8.18 -28.88 20.54
C GLN A 11 -8.17 -28.70 22.06
N LEU A 12 -7.93 -29.80 22.82
CA LEU A 12 -7.80 -29.71 24.27
C LEU A 12 -6.60 -28.87 24.71
N ALA A 13 -5.46 -29.02 24.05
CA ALA A 13 -4.27 -28.22 24.33
C ALA A 13 -4.49 -26.73 24.03
N ILE A 14 -5.16 -26.40 22.92
CA ILE A 14 -5.51 -25.04 22.53
C ILE A 14 -6.46 -24.43 23.58
N ALA A 15 -7.51 -25.14 23.99
CA ALA A 15 -8.43 -24.66 25.01
C ALA A 15 -7.74 -24.44 26.36
N ALA A 16 -6.82 -25.31 26.74
CA ALA A 16 -6.00 -25.16 27.95
C ALA A 16 -5.11 -23.91 27.89
N LEU A 17 -4.49 -23.64 26.72
CA LEU A 17 -3.67 -22.44 26.49
C LEU A 17 -4.50 -21.15 26.60
N GLU A 18 -5.72 -21.14 26.03
CA GLU A 18 -6.63 -20.00 26.12
C GLU A 18 -6.99 -19.67 27.58
N GLY A 19 -7.14 -20.70 28.43
CA GLY A 19 -7.33 -20.51 29.86
C GLY A 19 -6.18 -19.78 30.56
N LEU A 20 -4.96 -19.82 29.99
CA LEU A 20 -3.81 -19.10 30.55
C LEU A 20 -3.86 -17.60 30.35
N MET A 21 -4.67 -17.08 29.43
CA MET A 21 -4.84 -15.63 29.24
C MET A 21 -5.41 -14.92 30.48
N ALA A 22 -6.18 -15.65 31.27
CA ALA A 22 -6.74 -15.15 32.54
C ALA A 22 -5.84 -15.44 33.76
N ALA A 23 -4.74 -16.16 33.58
CA ALA A 23 -3.84 -16.54 34.67
C ALA A 23 -2.79 -15.45 34.94
N PRO A 24 -2.33 -15.29 36.19
CA PRO A 24 -1.21 -14.41 36.49
C PRO A 24 0.04 -14.79 35.68
N PRO A 25 0.84 -13.80 35.24
CA PRO A 25 2.04 -14.04 34.43
C PRO A 25 2.99 -15.06 35.03
N GLU A 26 3.19 -15.07 36.34
CA GLU A 26 4.09 -15.96 37.07
C GLU A 26 3.67 -17.45 36.92
N ARG A 27 2.39 -17.71 36.67
CA ARG A 27 1.85 -19.07 36.45
C ARG A 27 1.78 -19.40 34.96
N ALA A 28 1.43 -18.45 34.13
CA ALA A 28 1.28 -18.66 32.69
C ALA A 28 2.63 -18.87 31.98
N LEU A 29 3.63 -18.03 32.27
CA LEU A 29 4.90 -18.05 31.57
C LEU A 29 5.66 -19.38 31.61
N PRO A 30 5.80 -20.09 32.78
CA PRO A 30 6.47 -21.37 32.79
C PRO A 30 5.78 -22.45 31.95
N LEU A 31 4.43 -22.41 31.89
CA LEU A 31 3.67 -23.36 31.09
C LEU A 31 3.82 -23.06 29.58
N LEU A 32 3.73 -21.79 29.19
CA LEU A 32 3.93 -21.36 27.81
C LEU A 32 5.34 -21.68 27.32
N LYS A 33 6.37 -21.46 28.11
CA LYS A 33 7.76 -21.87 27.80
C LYS A 33 7.86 -23.36 27.55
N ARG A 34 7.28 -24.17 28.43
CA ARG A 34 7.30 -25.63 28.31
C ARG A 34 6.61 -26.09 27.01
N VAL A 35 5.52 -25.48 26.63
CA VAL A 35 4.84 -25.78 25.35
C VAL A 35 5.72 -25.42 24.16
N LEU A 36 6.35 -24.25 24.16
CA LEU A 36 7.19 -23.78 23.07
C LEU A 36 8.48 -24.60 22.89
N GLU A 37 9.02 -25.15 23.99
CA GLU A 37 10.24 -25.97 24.00
C GLU A 37 9.97 -27.48 23.85
N GLY A 38 8.72 -27.89 24.09
CA GLY A 38 8.32 -29.30 24.09
C GLY A 38 8.02 -29.86 22.70
N GLN A 39 7.47 -31.08 22.69
CA GLN A 39 7.15 -31.85 21.49
C GLN A 39 5.72 -31.58 20.95
N GLN A 40 5.15 -30.43 21.29
CA GLN A 40 3.83 -30.04 20.79
C GLN A 40 3.88 -29.74 19.29
N THR A 41 2.75 -29.91 18.62
CA THR A 41 2.63 -29.57 17.19
C THR A 41 2.80 -28.06 16.97
N ASP A 42 3.16 -27.67 15.75
CA ASP A 42 3.31 -26.25 15.40
C ASP A 42 2.01 -25.47 15.60
N LEU A 43 0.86 -26.09 15.34
CA LEU A 43 -0.45 -25.48 15.62
C LEU A 43 -0.60 -25.08 17.08
N VAL A 44 -0.27 -25.96 18.01
CA VAL A 44 -0.33 -25.70 19.46
C VAL A 44 0.70 -24.66 19.88
N LYS A 45 1.92 -24.72 19.31
CA LYS A 45 2.97 -23.72 19.56
C LYS A 45 2.60 -22.33 19.03
N MET A 46 1.99 -22.23 17.85
CA MET A 46 1.47 -20.94 17.33
C MET A 46 0.42 -20.35 18.27
N ARG A 47 -0.48 -21.19 18.80
CA ARG A 47 -1.46 -20.73 19.80
C ARG A 47 -0.78 -20.27 21.09
N ALA A 48 0.27 -20.96 21.54
CA ALA A 48 1.04 -20.55 22.71
C ALA A 48 1.74 -19.19 22.48
N LEU A 49 2.28 -18.90 21.28
CA LEU A 49 2.82 -17.60 20.93
C LEU A 49 1.76 -16.50 20.98
N PHE A 50 0.56 -16.79 20.46
CA PHE A 50 -0.56 -15.84 20.54
C PHE A 50 -0.96 -15.55 21.99
N VAL A 51 -1.14 -16.58 22.82
CA VAL A 51 -1.45 -16.42 24.25
C VAL A 51 -0.35 -15.62 24.95
N LEU A 52 0.92 -15.92 24.64
CA LEU A 52 2.08 -15.21 25.21
C LEU A 52 2.06 -13.69 24.85
N SER A 53 1.55 -13.31 23.67
CA SER A 53 1.40 -11.90 23.30
C SER A 53 0.35 -11.15 24.12
N GLN A 54 -0.55 -11.89 24.78
CA GLN A 54 -1.58 -11.32 25.66
C GLN A 54 -1.18 -11.31 27.16
N VAL A 55 -0.02 -11.91 27.47
CA VAL A 55 0.52 -11.90 28.84
C VAL A 55 1.34 -10.62 29.06
N ASP A 56 0.96 -9.87 30.08
CA ASP A 56 1.69 -8.66 30.44
C ASP A 56 3.09 -8.94 30.97
N GLY A 57 4.01 -8.04 30.68
CA GLY A 57 5.34 -8.02 31.24
C GLY A 57 6.47 -8.24 30.23
N ASP A 58 7.65 -7.74 30.60
CA ASP A 58 8.82 -7.74 29.74
C ASP A 58 9.33 -9.16 29.42
N GLU A 59 9.13 -10.11 30.32
CA GLU A 59 9.58 -11.50 30.10
C GLU A 59 8.82 -12.15 28.94
N ALA A 60 7.49 -11.95 28.84
CA ALA A 60 6.69 -12.41 27.72
C ALA A 60 7.20 -11.82 26.39
N GLN A 61 7.48 -10.52 26.37
CA GLN A 61 8.01 -9.83 25.21
C GLN A 61 9.40 -10.32 24.81
N GLN A 62 10.28 -10.59 25.78
CA GLN A 62 11.61 -11.14 25.51
C GLN A 62 11.55 -12.55 24.92
N ILE A 63 10.62 -13.40 25.36
CA ILE A 63 10.43 -14.74 24.80
C ILE A 63 9.97 -14.65 23.34
N LEU A 64 8.98 -13.80 23.05
CA LEU A 64 8.49 -13.56 21.69
C LEU A 64 9.58 -13.03 20.79
N LEU A 65 10.32 -12.03 21.25
CA LEU A 65 11.43 -11.44 20.52
C LEU A 65 12.57 -12.43 20.26
N GLY A 66 12.88 -13.28 21.23
CA GLY A 66 13.84 -14.38 21.09
C GLY A 66 13.42 -15.36 19.97
N ARG A 67 12.13 -15.72 19.91
CA ARG A 67 11.59 -16.59 18.84
C ARG A 67 11.58 -15.89 17.48
N ALA A 68 11.26 -14.61 17.42
CA ALA A 68 11.33 -13.82 16.20
C ALA A 68 12.76 -13.68 15.64
N ARG A 69 13.77 -13.57 16.50
CA ARG A 69 15.19 -13.49 16.12
C ARG A 69 15.79 -14.82 15.70
N ALA A 70 15.64 -15.85 16.53
CA ALA A 70 16.36 -17.12 16.41
C ALA A 70 15.49 -18.30 15.97
N GLY A 71 14.20 -18.12 15.83
CA GLY A 71 13.27 -19.13 15.34
C GLY A 71 13.46 -19.45 13.86
N SER A 72 12.77 -20.48 13.40
CA SER A 72 12.75 -20.88 11.98
C SER A 72 11.34 -21.22 11.54
N GLY A 73 11.12 -21.21 10.24
CA GLY A 73 9.83 -21.58 9.62
C GLY A 73 8.65 -20.75 10.13
N ASP A 74 7.48 -21.37 10.11
CA ASP A 74 6.20 -20.71 10.43
C ASP A 74 6.12 -20.17 11.86
N LEU A 75 6.79 -20.82 12.82
CA LEU A 75 6.84 -20.35 14.21
C LEU A 75 7.59 -19.03 14.38
N ARG A 76 8.63 -18.78 13.56
CA ARG A 76 9.33 -17.50 13.53
C ARG A 76 8.42 -16.40 12.99
N LEU A 77 7.74 -16.67 11.88
CA LEU A 77 6.82 -15.74 11.25
C LEU A 77 5.64 -15.41 12.19
N GLU A 78 5.11 -16.42 12.88
CA GLU A 78 4.06 -16.24 13.87
C GLU A 78 4.53 -15.38 15.06
N ALA A 79 5.74 -15.59 15.57
CA ALA A 79 6.30 -14.75 16.63
C ALA A 79 6.41 -13.27 16.21
N ILE A 80 6.82 -13.00 14.97
CA ILE A 80 6.84 -11.64 14.40
C ILE A 80 5.42 -11.07 14.31
N ARG A 81 4.47 -11.86 13.81
CA ARG A 81 3.07 -11.45 13.65
C ARG A 81 2.43 -11.06 14.99
N VAL A 82 2.59 -11.89 16.02
CA VAL A 82 1.99 -11.62 17.34
C VAL A 82 2.67 -10.46 18.06
N LEU A 83 3.95 -10.16 17.77
CA LEU A 83 4.59 -8.93 18.23
C LEU A 83 3.92 -7.69 17.60
N GLY A 84 3.44 -7.77 16.36
CA GLY A 84 2.64 -6.70 15.74
C GLY A 84 1.30 -6.48 16.46
N ILE A 85 0.72 -7.50 17.08
CA ILE A 85 -0.57 -7.43 17.79
C ILE A 85 -0.40 -6.92 19.22
N GLY A 86 0.56 -7.44 19.97
CA GLY A 86 0.72 -7.20 21.41
C GLY A 86 2.13 -6.81 21.84
N GLY A 87 3.01 -6.44 20.90
CA GLY A 87 4.37 -6.01 21.22
C GLY A 87 4.44 -4.66 21.89
N ASN A 88 5.31 -4.54 22.90
CA ASN A 88 5.65 -3.24 23.47
C ASN A 88 6.57 -2.44 22.57
N GLU A 89 6.80 -1.17 22.89
CA GLU A 89 7.63 -0.25 22.10
C GLU A 89 9.02 -0.80 21.78
N ALA A 90 9.69 -1.39 22.78
CA ALA A 90 11.03 -1.95 22.61
C ALA A 90 11.05 -3.16 21.67
N SER A 91 10.04 -4.03 21.78
CA SER A 91 9.90 -5.20 20.91
C SER A 91 9.59 -4.82 19.46
N LEU A 92 8.71 -3.85 19.26
CA LEU A 92 8.39 -3.32 17.92
C LEU A 92 9.59 -2.62 17.29
N ALA A 93 10.34 -1.81 18.05
CA ALA A 93 11.55 -1.18 17.55
C ALA A 93 12.63 -2.22 17.13
N ALA A 94 12.72 -3.35 17.83
CA ALA A 94 13.67 -4.41 17.51
C ALA A 94 13.33 -5.19 16.22
N LEU A 95 12.09 -5.09 15.70
CA LEU A 95 11.71 -5.70 14.43
C LEU A 95 12.50 -5.16 13.23
N LYS A 96 13.02 -3.94 13.31
CA LYS A 96 13.88 -3.36 12.28
C LYS A 96 15.14 -4.20 12.03
N ASP A 97 15.80 -4.65 13.10
CA ASP A 97 17.01 -5.49 12.99
C ASP A 97 16.67 -6.87 12.42
N ILE A 98 15.50 -7.40 12.79
CA ILE A 98 14.98 -8.67 12.26
C ILE A 98 14.68 -8.54 10.76
N TYR A 99 14.12 -7.41 10.32
CA TYR A 99 13.89 -7.10 8.90
C TYR A 99 15.20 -7.10 8.12
N THR A 100 16.21 -6.36 8.61
CA THR A 100 17.50 -6.18 7.92
C THR A 100 18.24 -7.49 7.72
N SER A 101 18.17 -8.41 8.70
CA SER A 101 18.83 -9.72 8.65
C SER A 101 17.96 -10.85 8.11
N GLY A 102 16.69 -10.57 7.83
CA GLY A 102 15.69 -11.57 7.44
C GLY A 102 15.68 -11.90 5.95
N ASP A 103 15.18 -13.09 5.63
CA ASP A 103 14.79 -13.45 4.27
C ASP A 103 13.49 -12.72 3.87
N ARG A 104 13.03 -12.97 2.65
CA ARG A 104 11.82 -12.35 2.12
C ARG A 104 10.58 -12.58 3.02
N ALA A 105 10.36 -13.81 3.49
CA ALA A 105 9.19 -14.13 4.31
C ALA A 105 9.24 -13.38 5.66
N VAL A 106 10.41 -13.28 6.26
CA VAL A 106 10.63 -12.51 7.50
C VAL A 106 10.40 -11.02 7.27
N ARG A 107 10.89 -10.45 6.16
CA ARG A 107 10.66 -9.03 5.82
C ARG A 107 9.18 -8.74 5.64
N GLU A 108 8.47 -9.56 4.87
CA GLU A 108 7.01 -9.44 4.68
C GLU A 108 6.26 -9.53 6.03
N ALA A 109 6.66 -10.44 6.92
CA ALA A 109 6.06 -10.56 8.25
C ALA A 109 6.29 -9.30 9.12
N VAL A 110 7.49 -8.69 9.05
CA VAL A 110 7.78 -7.43 9.78
C VAL A 110 6.98 -6.27 9.23
N LEU A 111 6.89 -6.11 7.89
CA LEU A 111 6.04 -5.07 7.28
C LEU A 111 4.58 -5.21 7.72
N HIS A 112 4.07 -6.44 7.76
CA HIS A 112 2.72 -6.74 8.24
C HIS A 112 2.56 -6.45 9.74
N ALA A 113 3.57 -6.76 10.57
CA ALA A 113 3.57 -6.41 12.00
C ALA A 113 3.51 -4.89 12.20
N TYR A 114 4.26 -4.10 11.43
CA TYR A 114 4.21 -2.65 11.46
C TYR A 114 2.88 -2.08 10.96
N LEU A 115 2.26 -2.72 9.95
CA LEU A 115 0.91 -2.37 9.49
C LEU A 115 -0.12 -2.54 10.63
N ILE A 116 -0.11 -3.69 11.31
CA ILE A 116 -1.06 -3.98 12.39
C ILE A 116 -0.85 -3.06 13.60
N SER A 117 0.41 -2.80 13.97
CA SER A 117 0.76 -1.95 15.12
C SER A 117 0.72 -0.45 14.83
N GLY A 118 0.39 -0.04 13.59
CA GLY A 118 0.32 1.38 13.23
C GLY A 118 1.68 2.09 13.16
N ARG A 119 2.78 1.36 12.92
CA ARG A 119 4.17 1.87 12.95
C ARG A 119 4.59 2.51 11.62
N SER A 120 3.87 3.53 11.16
CA SER A 120 4.14 4.23 9.90
C SER A 120 5.53 4.86 9.83
N ALA A 121 6.02 5.42 10.94
CA ALA A 121 7.35 6.03 10.99
C ALA A 121 8.47 4.99 10.78
N ASP A 122 8.32 3.77 11.33
CA ASP A 122 9.28 2.68 11.11
C ASP A 122 9.25 2.19 9.67
N LEU A 123 8.08 2.05 9.07
CA LEU A 123 7.94 1.72 7.65
C LEU A 123 8.60 2.77 6.75
N ALA A 124 8.42 4.05 7.05
CA ALA A 124 9.09 5.13 6.33
C ALA A 124 10.62 5.07 6.49
N ALA A 125 11.11 4.71 7.68
CA ALA A 125 12.53 4.50 7.91
C ALA A 125 13.07 3.31 7.10
N LEU A 126 12.34 2.20 6.99
CA LEU A 126 12.70 1.07 6.14
C LEU A 126 12.75 1.47 4.66
N ALA A 127 11.76 2.22 4.16
CA ALA A 127 11.75 2.70 2.78
C ALA A 127 12.95 3.61 2.44
N ARG A 128 13.38 4.46 3.40
CA ARG A 128 14.56 5.34 3.22
C ARG A 128 15.87 4.58 3.21
N LEU A 129 15.97 3.49 3.99
CA LEU A 129 17.19 2.72 4.21
C LEU A 129 17.29 1.51 3.27
N ALA A 130 16.26 1.25 2.45
CA ALA A 130 16.24 0.10 1.56
C ALA A 130 17.39 0.16 0.55
N ASP A 131 18.18 -0.91 0.51
CA ASP A 131 19.34 -1.05 -0.41
C ASP A 131 18.90 -1.40 -1.84
N ASN A 132 17.67 -1.85 -2.01
CA ASN A 132 17.10 -2.22 -3.30
C ASN A 132 15.69 -1.66 -3.50
N GLN A 133 15.28 -1.59 -4.75
CA GLN A 133 14.00 -1.02 -5.13
C GLN A 133 12.80 -1.85 -4.63
N GLU A 134 12.91 -3.17 -4.56
CA GLU A 134 11.83 -4.06 -4.14
C GLU A 134 11.45 -3.83 -2.67
N ASP A 135 12.43 -3.77 -1.78
CA ASP A 135 12.20 -3.52 -0.36
C ASP A 135 11.59 -2.13 -0.11
N ALA A 136 12.11 -1.10 -0.82
CA ALA A 136 11.53 0.23 -0.76
C ALA A 136 10.08 0.25 -1.23
N GLN A 137 9.79 -0.41 -2.34
CA GLN A 137 8.45 -0.49 -2.90
C GLN A 137 7.47 -1.18 -1.95
N GLN A 138 7.85 -2.28 -1.32
CA GLN A 138 7.00 -2.99 -0.37
C GLN A 138 6.67 -2.13 0.86
N ALA A 139 7.67 -1.45 1.44
CA ALA A 139 7.46 -0.54 2.56
C ALA A 139 6.54 0.64 2.19
N ILE A 140 6.73 1.24 1.01
CA ILE A 140 5.90 2.34 0.50
C ILE A 140 4.46 1.87 0.23
N GLN A 141 4.27 0.68 -0.36
CA GLN A 141 2.94 0.11 -0.57
C GLN A 141 2.21 -0.13 0.75
N THR A 142 2.93 -0.62 1.77
CA THR A 142 2.38 -0.81 3.11
C THR A 142 1.96 0.52 3.73
N LEU A 143 2.74 1.59 3.59
CA LEU A 143 2.37 2.95 4.00
C LEU A 143 1.11 3.44 3.27
N GLY A 144 0.99 3.14 1.97
CA GLY A 144 -0.21 3.45 1.19
C GLY A 144 -1.46 2.75 1.73
N ALA A 145 -1.34 1.46 2.05
CA ALA A 145 -2.42 0.67 2.65
C ALA A 145 -2.83 1.18 4.04
N MET A 146 -1.90 1.77 4.79
CA MET A 146 -2.18 2.43 6.08
C MET A 146 -2.83 3.81 5.93
N GLY A 147 -2.80 4.41 4.75
CA GLY A 147 -3.16 5.82 4.57
C GLY A 147 -2.19 6.79 5.24
N ALA A 148 -0.93 6.41 5.41
CA ALA A 148 0.10 7.18 6.11
C ALA A 148 0.64 8.33 5.22
N LEU A 149 -0.23 9.31 4.92
CA LEU A 149 0.02 10.40 3.98
C LEU A 149 1.20 11.29 4.37
N ALA A 150 1.40 11.54 5.65
CA ALA A 150 2.49 12.39 6.13
C ALA A 150 3.86 11.77 5.80
N GLU A 151 4.03 10.49 6.06
CA GLU A 151 5.25 9.73 5.77
C GLU A 151 5.47 9.57 4.26
N LEU A 152 4.41 9.27 3.50
CA LEU A 152 4.47 9.17 2.05
C LEU A 152 4.90 10.48 1.41
N ARG A 153 4.36 11.63 1.86
CA ARG A 153 4.74 12.96 1.35
C ARG A 153 6.20 13.29 1.66
N GLN A 154 6.68 12.96 2.87
CA GLN A 154 8.09 13.10 3.23
C GLN A 154 9.02 12.25 2.34
N LEU A 155 8.60 11.04 1.96
CA LEU A 155 9.34 10.19 1.01
C LEU A 155 9.32 10.78 -0.39
N GLY A 156 8.20 11.36 -0.81
CA GLY A 156 8.04 12.05 -2.09
C GLY A 156 8.96 13.25 -2.25
N ASP A 157 9.19 14.00 -1.18
CA ASP A 157 10.08 15.16 -1.18
C ASP A 157 11.57 14.78 -1.39
N LEU A 158 11.94 13.51 -1.21
CA LEU A 158 13.28 13.01 -1.50
C LEU A 158 13.53 12.76 -3.00
N GLY A 159 12.51 12.85 -3.85
CA GLY A 159 12.61 12.63 -5.30
C GLY A 159 12.95 11.18 -5.70
N LYS A 160 12.80 10.22 -4.79
CA LYS A 160 13.08 8.81 -5.02
C LYS A 160 11.80 7.99 -5.06
N HIS A 161 11.87 6.80 -5.68
CA HIS A 161 10.77 5.81 -5.67
C HIS A 161 9.46 6.29 -6.29
N GLY A 162 9.51 7.18 -7.29
CA GLY A 162 8.34 7.81 -7.89
C GLY A 162 7.23 6.84 -8.29
N GLY A 163 7.55 5.74 -8.98
CA GLY A 163 6.56 4.72 -9.37
C GLY A 163 5.85 4.05 -8.18
N ALA A 164 6.59 3.72 -7.11
CA ALA A 164 6.00 3.17 -5.89
C ALA A 164 5.10 4.19 -5.18
N LEU A 165 5.53 5.46 -5.15
CA LEU A 165 4.76 6.55 -4.55
C LEU A 165 3.47 6.85 -5.32
N VAL A 166 3.49 6.82 -6.66
CA VAL A 166 2.26 6.95 -7.47
C VAL A 166 1.21 5.93 -7.01
N HIS A 167 1.62 4.67 -6.90
CA HIS A 167 0.71 3.59 -6.49
C HIS A 167 0.21 3.79 -5.04
N ALA A 168 1.09 4.15 -4.12
CA ALA A 168 0.73 4.40 -2.73
C ALA A 168 -0.22 5.59 -2.56
N TYR A 169 0.02 6.70 -3.28
CA TYR A 169 -0.86 7.87 -3.27
C TYR A 169 -2.23 7.55 -3.88
N ALA A 170 -2.28 6.73 -4.95
CA ALA A 170 -3.54 6.29 -5.54
C ALA A 170 -4.38 5.46 -4.54
N ILE A 171 -3.77 4.51 -3.83
CA ILE A 171 -4.43 3.72 -2.79
C ILE A 171 -4.90 4.60 -1.64
N ALA A 172 -4.08 5.55 -1.20
CA ALA A 172 -4.37 6.46 -0.10
C ALA A 172 -5.33 7.62 -0.50
N GLY A 173 -5.66 7.76 -1.78
CA GLY A 173 -6.52 8.83 -2.29
C GLY A 173 -5.89 10.22 -2.26
N ASP A 174 -4.56 10.33 -2.26
CA ASP A 174 -3.86 11.63 -2.21
C ASP A 174 -3.71 12.26 -3.59
N LEU A 175 -4.78 12.90 -4.05
CA LEU A 175 -4.85 13.57 -5.34
C LEU A 175 -3.80 14.69 -5.48
N ASP A 176 -3.51 15.43 -4.41
CA ASP A 176 -2.55 16.53 -4.45
C ASP A 176 -1.12 16.04 -4.70
N SER A 177 -0.73 14.95 -4.06
CA SER A 177 0.59 14.34 -4.28
C SER A 177 0.69 13.71 -5.66
N LEU A 178 -0.38 13.10 -6.19
CA LEU A 178 -0.42 12.62 -7.58
C LEU A 178 -0.26 13.78 -8.57
N ARG A 179 -0.94 14.90 -8.37
CA ARG A 179 -0.79 16.12 -9.20
C ARG A 179 0.64 16.63 -9.17
N LYS A 180 1.25 16.69 -7.99
CA LYS A 180 2.65 17.10 -7.84
C LYS A 180 3.57 16.20 -8.66
N LEU A 181 3.45 14.88 -8.53
CA LEU A 181 4.27 13.94 -9.32
C LEU A 181 4.04 14.08 -10.83
N ALA A 182 2.79 14.25 -11.26
CA ALA A 182 2.44 14.45 -12.66
C ALA A 182 3.12 15.70 -13.27
N GLN A 183 3.37 16.71 -12.47
CA GLN A 183 3.97 17.99 -12.90
C GLN A 183 5.48 18.04 -12.73
N THR A 184 6.04 17.40 -11.71
CA THR A 184 7.42 17.66 -11.26
C THR A 184 8.35 16.45 -11.27
N ALA A 185 7.85 15.22 -11.47
CA ALA A 185 8.72 14.06 -11.51
C ALA A 185 9.67 14.12 -12.72
N ASP A 186 10.95 13.82 -12.51
CA ASP A 186 11.96 13.82 -13.57
C ASP A 186 11.68 12.74 -14.63
N ASP A 187 11.22 11.57 -14.19
CA ASP A 187 10.86 10.45 -15.06
C ASP A 187 9.49 10.67 -15.70
N THR A 188 9.47 10.72 -17.04
CA THR A 188 8.24 10.87 -17.83
C THR A 188 7.23 9.76 -17.54
N GLN A 189 7.69 8.51 -17.35
CA GLN A 189 6.79 7.39 -17.04
C GLN A 189 6.09 7.60 -15.70
N VAL A 190 6.80 8.09 -14.69
CA VAL A 190 6.20 8.44 -13.38
C VAL A 190 5.15 9.54 -13.54
N ARG A 191 5.40 10.57 -14.37
CA ARG A 191 4.39 11.60 -14.67
C ARG A 191 3.14 10.99 -15.31
N ILE A 192 3.31 10.15 -16.34
CA ILE A 192 2.21 9.47 -17.04
C ILE A 192 1.42 8.59 -16.08
N ASP A 193 2.08 7.79 -15.25
CA ASP A 193 1.43 6.89 -14.31
C ASP A 193 0.66 7.66 -13.21
N ALA A 194 1.18 8.80 -12.78
CA ALA A 194 0.48 9.71 -11.87
C ALA A 194 -0.81 10.27 -12.51
N VAL A 195 -0.74 10.71 -13.78
CA VAL A 195 -1.89 11.20 -14.53
C VAL A 195 -2.95 10.10 -14.71
N ARG A 196 -2.54 8.89 -15.08
CA ARG A 196 -3.44 7.74 -15.20
C ARG A 196 -4.12 7.42 -13.87
N SER A 197 -3.36 7.46 -12.76
CA SER A 197 -3.92 7.25 -11.42
C SER A 197 -4.96 8.30 -11.06
N ILE A 198 -4.75 9.58 -11.41
CA ILE A 198 -5.74 10.65 -11.26
C ILE A 198 -7.00 10.31 -12.06
N GLY A 199 -6.86 9.79 -13.30
CA GLY A 199 -7.97 9.37 -14.14
C GLY A 199 -8.85 8.27 -13.50
N ILE A 200 -8.21 7.33 -12.80
CA ILE A 200 -8.89 6.21 -12.13
C ILE A 200 -9.66 6.67 -10.88
N VAL A 201 -9.19 7.70 -10.17
CA VAL A 201 -9.88 8.24 -8.98
C VAL A 201 -11.31 8.70 -9.30
N GLY A 202 -11.54 9.31 -10.46
CA GLY A 202 -12.88 9.56 -10.98
C GLY A 202 -13.73 10.53 -10.18
N SER A 203 -13.14 11.54 -9.54
CA SER A 203 -13.85 12.61 -8.83
C SER A 203 -13.92 13.90 -9.68
N PRO A 204 -14.83 14.84 -9.38
CA PRO A 204 -14.84 16.14 -10.03
C PRO A 204 -13.52 16.89 -9.90
N GLU A 205 -12.85 16.77 -8.77
CA GLU A 205 -11.53 17.37 -8.52
C GLU A 205 -10.47 16.72 -9.39
N SER A 206 -10.56 15.41 -9.66
CA SER A 206 -9.63 14.71 -10.54
C SER A 206 -9.81 15.13 -12.00
N ALA A 207 -11.03 15.36 -12.47
CA ALA A 207 -11.27 15.90 -13.81
C ALA A 207 -10.69 17.29 -14.00
N GLN A 208 -10.84 18.18 -13.02
CA GLN A 208 -10.22 19.51 -13.02
C GLN A 208 -8.68 19.41 -13.04
N ALA A 209 -8.11 18.47 -12.24
CA ALA A 209 -6.69 18.22 -12.21
C ALA A 209 -6.15 17.76 -13.57
N LEU A 210 -6.83 16.82 -14.23
CA LEU A 210 -6.47 16.32 -15.56
C LEU A 210 -6.53 17.44 -16.60
N HIS A 211 -7.57 18.27 -16.57
CA HIS A 211 -7.68 19.42 -17.47
C HIS A 211 -6.53 20.41 -17.28
N GLN A 212 -6.17 20.70 -16.01
CA GLN A 212 -5.06 21.62 -15.74
C GLN A 212 -3.72 21.02 -16.18
N ILE A 213 -3.47 19.72 -15.91
CA ILE A 213 -2.26 19.01 -16.35
C ILE A 213 -2.16 19.05 -17.89
N TYR A 214 -3.28 18.78 -18.58
CA TYR A 214 -3.34 18.87 -20.03
C TYR A 214 -2.90 20.24 -20.57
N LYS A 215 -3.38 21.32 -19.95
CA LYS A 215 -3.05 22.70 -20.35
C LYS A 215 -1.60 23.08 -20.08
N ASP A 216 -1.06 22.65 -18.94
CA ASP A 216 0.25 23.09 -18.46
C ASP A 216 1.39 22.22 -19.01
N SER A 217 1.13 20.96 -19.36
CA SER A 217 2.18 20.05 -19.83
C SER A 217 2.63 20.38 -21.24
N LYS A 218 3.96 20.44 -21.40
CA LYS A 218 4.61 20.50 -22.72
C LYS A 218 4.89 19.12 -23.32
N ASP A 219 4.75 18.07 -22.50
CA ASP A 219 4.99 16.70 -22.88
C ASP A 219 3.73 16.10 -23.53
N ALA A 220 3.86 15.66 -24.78
CA ALA A 220 2.74 15.15 -25.56
C ALA A 220 2.16 13.84 -24.95
N GLU A 221 3.00 12.98 -24.37
CA GLU A 221 2.56 11.72 -23.76
C GLU A 221 1.79 11.97 -22.46
N VAL A 222 2.21 12.96 -21.68
CA VAL A 222 1.49 13.40 -20.46
C VAL A 222 0.13 14.00 -20.83
N ARG A 223 0.07 14.82 -21.91
CA ARG A 223 -1.21 15.37 -22.39
C ARG A 223 -2.15 14.27 -22.89
N ASP A 224 -1.64 13.31 -23.64
CA ASP A 224 -2.43 12.18 -24.11
C ASP A 224 -2.97 11.35 -22.93
N ALA A 225 -2.16 11.09 -21.93
CA ALA A 225 -2.59 10.41 -20.71
C ALA A 225 -3.70 11.18 -19.98
N ALA A 226 -3.65 12.51 -19.96
CA ALA A 226 -4.71 13.34 -19.36
C ALA A 226 -6.01 13.26 -20.14
N LEU A 227 -5.97 13.27 -21.48
CA LEU A 227 -7.16 13.06 -22.32
C LEU A 227 -7.75 11.66 -22.11
N GLN A 228 -6.92 10.63 -22.03
CA GLN A 228 -7.36 9.26 -21.71
C GLN A 228 -8.01 9.20 -20.32
N GLY A 229 -7.46 9.89 -19.31
CA GLY A 229 -8.05 9.98 -17.98
C GLY A 229 -9.44 10.62 -17.99
N LEU A 230 -9.61 11.72 -18.70
CA LEU A 230 -10.91 12.39 -18.88
C LEU A 230 -11.92 11.48 -19.61
N MET A 231 -11.47 10.73 -20.62
CA MET A 231 -12.31 9.74 -21.30
C MET A 231 -12.76 8.64 -20.35
N ILE A 232 -11.86 8.09 -19.53
CA ILE A 232 -12.19 7.05 -18.53
C ILE A 232 -13.25 7.54 -17.54
N GLN A 233 -13.16 8.81 -17.14
CA GLN A 233 -14.14 9.43 -16.24
C GLN A 233 -15.46 9.76 -16.94
N GLY A 234 -15.51 9.73 -18.28
CA GLY A 234 -16.68 10.11 -19.05
C GLY A 234 -16.94 11.61 -19.01
N ASP A 235 -15.92 12.45 -18.81
CA ASP A 235 -16.08 13.91 -18.73
C ASP A 235 -16.14 14.55 -20.12
N GLU A 236 -17.32 14.37 -20.77
CA GLU A 236 -17.61 14.92 -22.08
C GLU A 236 -17.50 16.44 -22.12
N ALA A 237 -17.90 17.12 -21.04
CA ALA A 237 -17.92 18.59 -21.00
C ALA A 237 -16.51 19.18 -21.10
N VAL A 238 -15.55 18.64 -20.35
CA VAL A 238 -14.15 19.07 -20.42
C VAL A 238 -13.52 18.72 -21.75
N LEU A 239 -13.76 17.52 -22.27
CA LEU A 239 -13.24 17.11 -23.59
C LEU A 239 -13.80 18.00 -24.70
N LEU A 240 -15.10 18.33 -24.68
CA LEU A 240 -15.71 19.26 -25.65
C LEU A 240 -15.11 20.68 -25.51
N GLN A 241 -14.85 21.14 -24.30
CA GLN A 241 -14.19 22.42 -24.08
C GLN A 241 -12.78 22.44 -24.68
N ILE A 242 -12.01 21.36 -24.51
CA ILE A 242 -10.66 21.23 -25.12
C ILE A 242 -10.78 21.23 -26.64
N TYR A 243 -11.71 20.46 -27.21
CA TYR A 243 -11.97 20.43 -28.65
C TYR A 243 -12.26 21.82 -29.22
N ARG A 244 -13.11 22.60 -28.56
CA ARG A 244 -13.51 23.96 -29.00
C ARG A 244 -12.36 24.97 -28.87
N SER A 245 -11.53 24.84 -27.84
CA SER A 245 -10.46 25.80 -27.57
C SER A 245 -9.17 25.54 -28.36
N SER A 246 -9.00 24.33 -28.89
CA SER A 246 -7.80 23.97 -29.65
C SER A 246 -7.80 24.58 -31.05
N SER A 247 -6.66 25.10 -31.48
CA SER A 247 -6.41 25.47 -32.88
C SER A 247 -5.61 24.40 -33.66
N ASP A 248 -5.14 23.36 -32.99
CA ASP A 248 -4.34 22.28 -33.58
C ASP A 248 -5.27 21.16 -34.10
N ALA A 249 -5.13 20.85 -35.38
CA ALA A 249 -5.93 19.81 -36.03
C ALA A 249 -5.67 18.42 -35.49
N GLN A 250 -4.41 18.09 -35.10
CA GLN A 250 -4.08 16.78 -34.51
C GLN A 250 -4.66 16.64 -33.12
N GLU A 251 -4.60 17.69 -32.33
CA GLU A 251 -5.23 17.74 -30.99
C GLU A 251 -6.74 17.57 -31.08
N LYS A 252 -7.42 18.33 -31.99
CA LYS A 252 -8.85 18.16 -32.24
C LYS A 252 -9.21 16.73 -32.64
N GLN A 253 -8.40 16.11 -33.49
CA GLN A 253 -8.61 14.74 -33.92
C GLN A 253 -8.45 13.74 -32.76
N ALA A 254 -7.49 13.94 -31.86
CA ALA A 254 -7.30 13.12 -30.67
C ALA A 254 -8.51 13.23 -29.72
N VAL A 255 -8.92 14.46 -29.39
CA VAL A 255 -10.08 14.70 -28.52
C VAL A 255 -11.38 14.16 -29.12
N LEU A 256 -11.60 14.34 -30.43
CA LEU A 256 -12.78 13.80 -31.12
C LEU A 256 -12.85 12.28 -31.02
N ARG A 257 -11.71 11.57 -31.13
CA ARG A 257 -11.66 10.12 -30.92
C ARG A 257 -12.09 9.72 -29.52
N HIS A 258 -11.65 10.45 -28.49
CA HIS A 258 -12.04 10.16 -27.10
C HIS A 258 -13.54 10.44 -26.89
N LEU A 259 -14.07 11.55 -27.41
CA LEU A 259 -15.51 11.85 -27.36
C LEU A 259 -16.36 10.77 -28.05
N THR A 260 -15.92 10.29 -29.21
CA THR A 260 -16.65 9.23 -29.94
C THR A 260 -16.65 7.87 -29.21
N ILE A 261 -15.63 7.60 -28.39
CA ILE A 261 -15.59 6.38 -27.55
C ILE A 261 -16.59 6.48 -26.40
N ILE A 262 -16.70 7.64 -25.76
CA ILE A 262 -17.67 7.88 -24.69
C ILE A 262 -19.10 7.84 -25.26
N GLY A 263 -19.31 8.41 -26.44
CA GLY A 263 -20.63 8.62 -27.03
C GLY A 263 -21.33 9.85 -26.42
N GLY A 264 -22.62 9.99 -26.64
CA GLY A 264 -23.41 11.08 -26.05
C GLY A 264 -23.50 12.33 -26.92
N ASP A 265 -24.17 13.35 -26.38
CA ASP A 265 -24.53 14.57 -27.14
C ASP A 265 -23.31 15.43 -27.48
N ALA A 266 -22.32 15.48 -26.59
CA ALA A 266 -21.06 16.21 -26.81
C ALA A 266 -20.24 15.62 -27.97
N ALA A 267 -20.25 14.31 -28.12
CA ALA A 267 -19.61 13.64 -29.25
C ALA A 267 -20.32 13.99 -30.57
N LEU A 268 -21.63 13.95 -30.59
CA LEU A 268 -22.42 14.30 -31.77
C LEU A 268 -22.25 15.76 -32.18
N GLU A 269 -22.19 16.68 -31.20
CA GLU A 269 -21.90 18.08 -31.45
C GLU A 269 -20.50 18.30 -32.08
N ALA A 270 -19.49 17.64 -31.53
CA ALA A 270 -18.12 17.72 -32.03
C ALA A 270 -17.99 17.14 -33.45
N ILE A 271 -18.68 16.02 -33.72
CA ILE A 271 -18.74 15.40 -35.04
C ILE A 271 -19.42 16.34 -36.06
N ASP A 272 -20.59 16.92 -35.71
CA ASP A 272 -21.31 17.85 -36.60
C ASP A 272 -20.46 19.08 -36.93
N ALA A 273 -19.81 19.67 -35.93
CA ALA A 273 -18.89 20.79 -36.11
C ALA A 273 -17.73 20.45 -37.07
N ALA A 274 -17.13 19.25 -36.89
CA ALA A 274 -16.05 18.79 -37.74
C ALA A 274 -16.49 18.60 -39.20
N LEU A 275 -17.70 18.04 -39.43
CA LEU A 275 -18.24 17.81 -40.76
C LEU A 275 -18.64 19.12 -41.50
N GLN A 276 -19.07 20.12 -40.75
CA GLN A 276 -19.41 21.45 -41.30
C GLN A 276 -18.18 22.34 -41.56
N GLY A 277 -16.98 21.92 -41.22
CA GLY A 277 -15.77 22.73 -41.32
C GLY A 277 -15.81 24.00 -40.44
N LYS A 278 -16.72 24.03 -39.47
CA LYS A 278 -16.82 25.10 -38.49
C LYS A 278 -15.93 24.77 -37.30
N SER A 279 -15.08 25.71 -36.91
CA SER A 279 -14.58 25.69 -35.52
C SER A 279 -15.77 26.01 -34.64
N PRO A 280 -16.15 25.13 -33.69
CA PRO A 280 -17.23 25.42 -32.77
C PRO A 280 -16.94 26.61 -31.88
#